data_90240e41143fe1d944b7b4bfc702f68f
#
_entry.id   90240e41143fe1d944b7b4bfc702f68f
#
_cell.length_a   1.000
_cell.length_b   1.000
_cell.length_c   1.000
_cell.angle_alpha   90.00
_cell.angle_beta   90.00
_cell.angle_gamma   90.00
#
_symmetry.space_group_name_H-M   'P 1'
#
loop_
_entity.id
_entity.type
_entity.pdbx_description
1 polymer ?
#
loop_
_entity_poly.entity_id
_entity_poly.type
_entity_poly.pdbx_seq_one_letter_code
_entity_poly.pdbx_strand_id
1 'polypeptide(L)'
;MSAASVPTRSRARQFALRLLLVAGACLLLAGFTHSRRDASFALGERLVAPGGVSPLLPRDRIEALLATLPTRSGHVVTPDGVPVFWRALDPGDYRMRYVYEGGAGGVNDRMDFALSARAPAGADPAPRGTVVLLHGWMMDGGSLLPWALGLAEHGYRTVMLDLRNHGRSGAGPSGYGTREAADVVAVLRALRARGEVAGPLHVMGVSYGAATAIFAARDLGAQVGGVVAMESFDNAGRAIRDMVPHMLARPPESAGEWISRQWLRWRYDPRILDAAIARADRRLGLDLDRVDVGAALAQAQTCVLLIHGRDDAHVPVSHGRALAAASPRARYLELPGEDHLSLPMRLDRLQPTITDWFGRTAATGDGNCPQPLPPLHG
;
A
#
# COMPACT_ATOMS: atom_id res chain seq x y z
N MET A 1 -57.93 43.04 -53.94
CA MET A 1 -56.77 42.13 -53.92
C MET A 1 -56.18 42.19 -52.52
N SER A 2 -56.45 41.16 -51.72
CA SER A 2 -56.08 41.11 -50.31
C SER A 2 -54.72 40.37 -50.17
N ALA A 3 -53.77 41.05 -49.59
CA ALA A 3 -52.46 40.40 -49.23
C ALA A 3 -52.60 39.74 -47.90
N ALA A 4 -52.52 38.41 -47.90
CA ALA A 4 -52.52 37.62 -46.69
C ALA A 4 -51.12 37.67 -45.99
N SER A 5 -51.09 38.14 -44.75
CA SER A 5 -49.90 38.16 -43.90
C SER A 5 -49.61 36.73 -43.37
N VAL A 6 -48.42 36.20 -43.64
CA VAL A 6 -47.93 34.93 -43.13
C VAL A 6 -47.54 35.13 -41.66
N PRO A 7 -47.94 34.25 -40.74
CA PRO A 7 -47.80 34.49 -39.32
C PRO A 7 -46.36 34.33 -38.80
N THR A 8 -45.96 35.26 -37.95
CA THR A 8 -44.65 35.32 -37.20
C THR A 8 -44.40 34.22 -36.18
N ARG A 9 -45.18 33.15 -36.17
CA ARG A 9 -45.09 32.03 -35.23
C ARG A 9 -43.81 31.19 -35.33
N SER A 10 -43.12 31.25 -36.47
CA SER A 10 -41.91 30.41 -36.68
C SER A 10 -40.67 30.94 -35.92
N ARG A 11 -40.49 32.27 -35.85
CA ARG A 11 -39.36 32.90 -35.17
C ARG A 11 -39.43 32.77 -33.65
N ALA A 12 -40.60 32.91 -33.05
CA ALA A 12 -40.80 32.73 -31.62
C ALA A 12 -40.58 31.27 -31.17
N ARG A 13 -41.00 30.27 -31.97
CA ARG A 13 -40.72 28.87 -31.71
C ARG A 13 -39.23 28.54 -31.83
N GLN A 14 -38.57 29.09 -32.83
CA GLN A 14 -37.10 28.88 -32.99
C GLN A 14 -36.30 29.55 -31.86
N PHE A 15 -36.75 30.72 -31.39
CA PHE A 15 -36.13 31.41 -30.26
C PHE A 15 -36.32 30.62 -28.93
N ALA A 16 -37.56 30.15 -28.70
CA ALA A 16 -37.85 29.29 -27.54
C ALA A 16 -37.06 27.98 -27.56
N LEU A 17 -36.92 27.34 -28.71
CA LEU A 17 -36.13 26.13 -28.86
C LEU A 17 -34.63 26.37 -28.60
N ARG A 18 -34.08 27.49 -29.08
CA ARG A 18 -32.68 27.89 -28.80
C ARG A 18 -32.47 28.18 -27.30
N LEU A 19 -33.41 28.86 -26.64
CA LEU A 19 -33.34 29.09 -25.19
C LEU A 19 -33.39 27.79 -24.40
N LEU A 20 -34.22 26.83 -24.79
CA LEU A 20 -34.26 25.49 -24.14
C LEU A 20 -33.00 24.70 -24.37
N LEU A 21 -32.40 24.77 -25.55
CA LEU A 21 -31.11 24.11 -25.83
C LEU A 21 -29.98 24.76 -25.04
N VAL A 22 -29.94 26.08 -24.93
CA VAL A 22 -28.93 26.78 -24.11
C VAL A 22 -29.12 26.46 -22.62
N ALA A 23 -30.36 26.49 -22.11
CA ALA A 23 -30.67 26.14 -20.73
C ALA A 23 -30.30 24.66 -20.43
N GLY A 24 -30.63 23.76 -21.35
CA GLY A 24 -30.24 22.35 -21.25
C GLY A 24 -28.72 22.16 -21.26
N ALA A 25 -28.01 22.87 -22.14
CA ALA A 25 -26.55 22.85 -22.16
C ALA A 25 -25.93 23.42 -20.86
N CYS A 26 -26.50 24.52 -20.33
CA CYS A 26 -26.07 25.10 -19.06
C CYS A 26 -26.30 24.13 -17.87
N LEU A 27 -27.45 23.45 -17.84
CA LEU A 27 -27.77 22.46 -16.81
C LEU A 27 -26.82 21.23 -16.89
N LEU A 28 -26.54 20.76 -18.11
CA LEU A 28 -25.56 19.69 -18.32
C LEU A 28 -24.16 20.13 -17.86
N LEU A 29 -23.71 21.33 -18.27
CA LEU A 29 -22.42 21.88 -17.83
C LEU A 29 -22.36 22.06 -16.31
N ALA A 30 -23.44 22.54 -15.68
CA ALA A 30 -23.51 22.64 -14.21
C ALA A 30 -23.45 21.28 -13.53
N GLY A 31 -24.18 20.28 -14.06
CA GLY A 31 -24.12 18.90 -13.57
C GLY A 31 -22.72 18.30 -13.72
N PHE A 32 -22.06 18.53 -14.84
CA PHE A 32 -20.68 18.11 -15.08
C PHE A 32 -19.69 18.77 -14.10
N THR A 33 -19.77 20.10 -13.92
CA THR A 33 -18.87 20.80 -13.00
C THR A 33 -19.09 20.37 -11.54
N HIS A 34 -20.35 20.14 -11.14
CA HIS A 34 -20.69 19.62 -9.81
C HIS A 34 -20.11 18.22 -9.60
N SER A 35 -20.32 17.29 -10.53
CA SER A 35 -19.77 15.94 -10.47
C SER A 35 -18.24 15.91 -10.35
N ARG A 36 -17.52 16.85 -10.97
CA ARG A 36 -16.05 16.95 -10.86
C ARG A 36 -15.60 17.53 -9.52
N ARG A 37 -16.31 18.52 -8.98
CA ARG A 37 -16.05 19.04 -7.63
C ARG A 37 -16.27 17.95 -6.59
N ASP A 38 -17.33 17.17 -6.71
CA ASP A 38 -17.60 16.05 -5.83
C ASP A 38 -16.51 14.97 -5.93
N ALA A 39 -15.97 14.72 -7.14
CA ALA A 39 -14.87 13.79 -7.34
C ALA A 39 -13.59 14.22 -6.61
N SER A 40 -13.19 15.50 -6.77
CA SER A 40 -11.99 16.01 -6.08
C SER A 40 -12.17 16.03 -4.57
N PHE A 41 -13.39 16.37 -4.10
CA PHE A 41 -13.72 16.33 -2.69
C PHE A 41 -13.65 14.91 -2.14
N ALA A 42 -14.34 13.95 -2.76
CA ALA A 42 -14.38 12.56 -2.31
C ALA A 42 -12.99 11.91 -2.33
N LEU A 43 -12.20 12.16 -3.38
CA LEU A 43 -10.82 11.67 -3.44
C LEU A 43 -9.96 12.32 -2.36
N GLY A 44 -10.06 13.65 -2.16
CA GLY A 44 -9.31 14.35 -1.12
C GLY A 44 -9.63 13.82 0.28
N GLU A 45 -10.90 13.53 0.60
CA GLU A 45 -11.27 12.90 1.89
C GLU A 45 -10.70 11.48 2.00
N ARG A 46 -10.66 10.73 0.90
CA ARG A 46 -10.06 9.39 0.87
C ARG A 46 -8.56 9.42 1.12
N LEU A 47 -7.86 10.42 0.57
CA LEU A 47 -6.43 10.63 0.80
C LEU A 47 -6.13 11.03 2.26
N VAL A 48 -7.05 11.72 2.94
CA VAL A 48 -6.89 12.11 4.35
C VAL A 48 -7.03 10.92 5.30
N ALA A 49 -8.00 10.05 5.03
CA ALA A 49 -8.32 8.92 5.90
C ALA A 49 -8.37 7.63 5.06
N PRO A 50 -7.28 6.87 5.02
CA PRO A 50 -7.19 5.61 4.27
C PRO A 50 -8.08 4.49 4.84
N GLY A 51 -8.99 4.81 5.72
CA GLY A 51 -9.86 3.85 6.40
C GLY A 51 -10.65 2.95 5.46
N GLY A 52 -11.11 1.84 6.00
CA GLY A 52 -11.82 0.78 5.31
C GLY A 52 -10.98 -0.48 5.25
N VAL A 53 -11.62 -1.56 4.87
CA VAL A 53 -10.99 -2.87 4.67
C VAL A 53 -11.09 -3.22 3.20
N SER A 54 -10.01 -3.68 2.61
CA SER A 54 -10.03 -4.18 1.24
C SER A 54 -11.01 -5.35 1.13
N PRO A 55 -11.92 -5.37 0.15
CA PRO A 55 -12.81 -6.49 -0.08
C PRO A 55 -12.06 -7.77 -0.50
N LEU A 56 -10.79 -7.64 -0.88
CA LEU A 56 -9.92 -8.76 -1.24
C LEU A 56 -9.34 -9.48 -0.02
N LEU A 57 -9.43 -8.86 1.17
CA LEU A 57 -8.89 -9.47 2.39
C LEU A 57 -9.96 -10.35 3.05
N PRO A 58 -9.76 -11.67 3.16
CA PRO A 58 -10.68 -12.58 3.85
C PRO A 58 -10.51 -12.47 5.38
N ARG A 59 -10.84 -11.30 5.93
CA ARG A 59 -10.55 -10.92 7.31
C ARG A 59 -11.06 -11.92 8.32
N ASP A 60 -12.28 -12.41 8.15
CA ASP A 60 -12.89 -13.35 9.09
C ASP A 60 -12.12 -14.67 9.17
N ARG A 61 -11.63 -15.16 8.02
CA ARG A 61 -10.82 -16.38 7.97
C ARG A 61 -9.45 -16.16 8.64
N ILE A 62 -8.82 -15.01 8.41
CA ILE A 62 -7.54 -14.66 9.01
C ILE A 62 -7.67 -14.51 10.52
N GLU A 63 -8.70 -13.82 11.02
CA GLU A 63 -8.94 -13.66 12.46
C GLU A 63 -9.31 -15.00 13.13
N ALA A 64 -10.07 -15.85 12.45
CA ALA A 64 -10.37 -17.19 12.94
C ALA A 64 -9.11 -18.05 13.09
N LEU A 65 -8.18 -17.98 12.12
CA LEU A 65 -6.90 -18.67 12.21
C LEU A 65 -6.03 -18.08 13.33
N LEU A 66 -5.91 -16.74 13.38
CA LEU A 66 -5.14 -16.04 14.41
C LEU A 66 -5.60 -16.38 15.84
N ALA A 67 -6.90 -16.62 16.03
CA ALA A 67 -7.47 -17.00 17.31
C ALA A 67 -7.00 -18.40 17.77
N THR A 68 -6.49 -19.24 16.87
CA THR A 68 -5.96 -20.59 17.18
C THR A 68 -4.46 -20.59 17.43
N LEU A 69 -3.76 -19.49 17.17
CA LEU A 69 -2.32 -19.38 17.25
C LEU A 69 -1.86 -18.71 18.57
N PRO A 70 -0.71 -19.10 19.13
CA PRO A 70 -0.18 -18.55 20.37
C PRO A 70 0.39 -17.13 20.12
N THR A 71 -0.46 -16.15 19.87
CA THR A 71 -0.05 -14.77 19.62
C THR A 71 -0.15 -13.94 20.90
N ARG A 72 0.76 -12.99 21.05
CA ARG A 72 0.66 -11.90 22.02
C ARG A 72 0.27 -10.62 21.28
N SER A 73 -0.55 -9.78 21.88
CA SER A 73 -0.99 -8.54 21.25
C SER A 73 -1.29 -7.46 22.28
N GLY A 74 -1.37 -6.24 21.83
CA GLY A 74 -1.73 -5.10 22.67
C GLY A 74 -1.67 -3.78 21.89
N HIS A 75 -1.76 -2.68 22.63
CA HIS A 75 -1.60 -1.35 22.07
C HIS A 75 -0.42 -0.63 22.69
N VAL A 76 0.21 0.23 21.90
CA VAL A 76 1.14 1.24 22.34
C VAL A 76 0.58 2.59 21.93
N VAL A 77 0.42 3.49 22.90
CA VAL A 77 -0.01 4.87 22.61
C VAL A 77 1.22 5.66 22.18
N THR A 78 1.15 6.23 21.01
CA THR A 78 2.22 7.06 20.43
C THR A 78 2.31 8.44 21.10
N PRO A 79 3.38 9.21 20.91
CA PRO A 79 3.52 10.52 21.50
C PRO A 79 2.42 11.53 21.11
N ASP A 80 1.81 11.35 19.92
CA ASP A 80 0.67 12.15 19.46
C ASP A 80 -0.70 11.56 19.83
N GLY A 81 -0.72 10.53 20.71
CA GLY A 81 -1.93 10.00 21.32
C GLY A 81 -2.64 8.90 20.53
N VAL A 82 -2.07 8.41 19.42
CA VAL A 82 -2.68 7.34 18.63
C VAL A 82 -2.35 5.96 19.24
N PRO A 83 -3.34 5.16 19.65
CA PRO A 83 -3.09 3.78 20.07
C PRO A 83 -2.82 2.90 18.85
N VAL A 84 -1.60 2.41 18.70
CA VAL A 84 -1.17 1.52 17.63
C VAL A 84 -1.23 0.08 18.12
N PHE A 85 -1.99 -0.76 17.40
CA PHE A 85 -2.13 -2.18 17.70
C PHE A 85 -0.95 -2.96 17.14
N TRP A 86 -0.47 -3.90 17.94
CA TRP A 86 0.56 -4.85 17.55
C TRP A 86 0.18 -6.27 17.91
N ARG A 87 0.67 -7.24 17.15
CA ARG A 87 0.53 -8.67 17.41
C ARG A 87 1.86 -9.37 17.10
N ALA A 88 2.36 -10.13 18.06
CA ALA A 88 3.59 -10.90 17.93
C ALA A 88 3.32 -12.39 17.84
N LEU A 89 4.13 -13.08 17.02
CA LEU A 89 4.18 -14.52 16.86
C LEU A 89 5.62 -14.97 17.05
N ASP A 90 5.85 -15.94 17.93
CA ASP A 90 7.19 -16.48 18.20
C ASP A 90 7.61 -17.53 17.16
N PRO A 91 8.90 -17.82 17.05
CA PRO A 91 9.39 -18.91 16.20
C PRO A 91 8.79 -20.25 16.59
N GLY A 92 8.43 -21.07 15.61
CA GLY A 92 7.87 -22.40 15.87
C GLY A 92 7.52 -23.16 14.61
N ASP A 93 7.34 -24.48 14.73
CA ASP A 93 6.84 -25.33 13.64
C ASP A 93 5.31 -25.22 13.55
N TYR A 94 4.84 -24.23 12.83
CA TYR A 94 3.41 -23.99 12.62
C TYR A 94 2.80 -24.94 11.58
N ARG A 95 3.62 -25.71 10.87
CA ARG A 95 3.17 -26.57 9.76
C ARG A 95 2.31 -25.82 8.78
N MET A 96 2.74 -24.63 8.44
CA MET A 96 2.02 -23.76 7.52
C MET A 96 1.87 -24.46 6.16
N ARG A 97 0.65 -24.40 5.64
CA ARG A 97 0.38 -24.72 4.24
C ARG A 97 -0.23 -23.48 3.61
N TYR A 98 0.45 -22.99 2.62
CA TYR A 98 0.04 -21.84 1.85
C TYR A 98 0.03 -22.20 0.37
N VAL A 99 -1.11 -21.98 -0.28
CA VAL A 99 -1.27 -22.16 -1.72
C VAL A 99 -1.86 -20.88 -2.26
N TYR A 100 -1.18 -20.30 -3.23
CA TYR A 100 -1.66 -19.16 -3.98
C TYR A 100 -2.13 -19.63 -5.36
N GLU A 101 -3.39 -19.32 -5.69
CA GLU A 101 -3.98 -19.58 -6.99
C GLU A 101 -4.33 -18.22 -7.60
N GLY A 102 -3.48 -17.71 -8.47
CA GLY A 102 -3.67 -16.45 -9.17
C GLY A 102 -3.26 -16.60 -10.62
N GLY A 103 -4.05 -16.03 -11.52
CA GLY A 103 -3.70 -15.91 -12.92
C GLY A 103 -2.63 -14.83 -13.13
N ALA A 104 -1.85 -14.95 -14.20
CA ALA A 104 -0.88 -13.95 -14.58
C ALA A 104 -1.59 -12.72 -15.17
N GLY A 105 -1.82 -11.68 -14.32
CA GLY A 105 -1.90 -10.31 -14.83
C GLY A 105 -3.27 -9.75 -15.22
N GLY A 106 -4.39 -10.15 -14.64
CA GLY A 106 -5.68 -9.48 -14.87
C GLY A 106 -6.25 -8.83 -13.60
N VAL A 107 -6.79 -7.61 -13.70
CA VAL A 107 -7.54 -6.93 -12.62
C VAL A 107 -8.78 -7.75 -12.18
N ASN A 108 -9.21 -8.70 -13.01
CA ASN A 108 -10.31 -9.62 -12.75
C ASN A 108 -9.85 -11.03 -12.41
N ASP A 109 -8.55 -11.31 -12.37
CA ASP A 109 -8.07 -12.61 -11.96
C ASP A 109 -8.34 -12.78 -10.46
N ARG A 110 -9.17 -13.77 -10.19
CA ARG A 110 -9.54 -14.15 -8.84
C ARG A 110 -8.28 -14.61 -8.11
N MET A 111 -7.76 -13.74 -7.27
CA MET A 111 -6.71 -14.14 -6.34
C MET A 111 -7.40 -14.93 -5.23
N ASP A 112 -7.12 -16.21 -5.20
CA ASP A 112 -7.52 -17.05 -4.07
C ASP A 112 -6.26 -17.58 -3.39
N PHE A 113 -6.33 -17.71 -2.10
CA PHE A 113 -5.27 -18.37 -1.37
C PHE A 113 -5.86 -19.26 -0.28
N ALA A 114 -5.25 -20.39 -0.07
CA ALA A 114 -5.54 -21.27 1.05
C ALA A 114 -4.39 -21.18 2.06
N LEU A 115 -4.74 -20.82 3.29
CA LEU A 115 -3.81 -20.75 4.42
C LEU A 115 -4.33 -21.63 5.55
N SER A 116 -3.49 -22.53 6.03
CA SER A 116 -3.71 -23.25 7.28
C SER A 116 -2.42 -23.31 8.09
N ALA A 117 -2.54 -23.28 9.40
CA ALA A 117 -1.42 -23.42 10.34
C ALA A 117 -1.93 -24.05 11.65
N ARG A 118 -1.01 -24.55 12.47
CA ARG A 118 -1.29 -25.10 13.79
C ARG A 118 -0.37 -24.48 14.81
N ALA A 119 -0.80 -24.40 16.06
CA ALA A 119 0.06 -24.03 17.17
C ALA A 119 1.24 -25.05 17.27
N PRO A 120 2.48 -24.61 17.49
CA PRO A 120 3.62 -25.49 17.69
C PRO A 120 3.40 -26.44 18.88
N ALA A 121 3.91 -27.66 18.77
CA ALA A 121 3.74 -28.69 19.82
C ALA A 121 4.86 -28.69 20.91
N GLY A 122 5.79 -27.76 20.84
CA GLY A 122 6.96 -27.71 21.73
C GLY A 122 7.26 -26.34 22.27
N ALA A 123 8.34 -26.21 23.04
CA ALA A 123 8.84 -24.92 23.48
C ALA A 123 9.36 -24.11 22.30
N ASP A 124 9.07 -22.82 22.32
CA ASP A 124 9.52 -21.90 21.27
C ASP A 124 11.05 -21.80 21.27
N PRO A 125 11.70 -21.97 20.12
CA PRO A 125 13.16 -21.75 20.04
C PRO A 125 13.47 -20.28 20.29
N ALA A 126 14.68 -19.97 20.75
CA ALA A 126 15.13 -18.59 20.87
C ALA A 126 15.10 -17.89 19.50
N PRO A 127 14.49 -16.72 19.38
CA PRO A 127 14.39 -16.01 18.10
C PRO A 127 15.76 -15.66 17.52
N ARG A 128 15.98 -15.94 16.24
CA ARG A 128 17.17 -15.50 15.48
C ARG A 128 17.20 -13.98 15.28
N GLY A 129 16.04 -13.34 15.38
CA GLY A 129 15.83 -11.92 15.21
C GLY A 129 14.34 -11.60 15.27
N THR A 130 14.00 -10.33 15.13
CA THR A 130 12.63 -9.86 15.09
C THR A 130 12.37 -9.17 13.76
N VAL A 131 11.26 -9.53 13.08
CA VAL A 131 10.81 -8.89 11.84
C VAL A 131 9.51 -8.17 12.12
N VAL A 132 9.49 -6.85 11.91
CA VAL A 132 8.28 -6.04 11.96
C VAL A 132 7.63 -6.01 10.57
N LEU A 133 6.33 -6.31 10.51
CA LEU A 133 5.55 -6.42 9.29
C LEU A 133 4.56 -5.27 9.19
N LEU A 134 4.62 -4.51 8.08
CA LEU A 134 3.84 -3.30 7.82
C LEU A 134 2.99 -3.49 6.56
N HIS A 135 1.68 -3.47 6.74
CA HIS A 135 0.70 -3.74 5.69
C HIS A 135 0.49 -2.56 4.72
N GLY A 136 -0.12 -2.84 3.57
CA GLY A 136 -0.51 -1.86 2.57
C GLY A 136 -1.76 -1.04 2.95
N TRP A 137 -2.07 -0.06 2.10
CA TRP A 137 -3.27 0.77 2.23
C TRP A 137 -4.57 -0.08 2.24
N MET A 138 -5.54 0.27 3.08
CA MET A 138 -6.80 -0.46 3.26
C MET A 138 -6.64 -1.92 3.73
N MET A 139 -5.51 -2.27 4.28
CA MET A 139 -5.22 -3.58 4.87
C MET A 139 -5.12 -3.45 6.41
N ASP A 140 -4.80 -4.55 7.08
CA ASP A 140 -4.40 -4.59 8.48
C ASP A 140 -3.23 -5.58 8.67
N GLY A 141 -2.67 -5.65 9.86
CA GLY A 141 -1.54 -6.54 10.15
C GLY A 141 -1.83 -8.01 9.85
N GLY A 142 -3.09 -8.43 9.96
CA GLY A 142 -3.52 -9.79 9.63
C GLY A 142 -3.31 -10.16 8.17
N SER A 143 -3.30 -9.19 7.25
CA SER A 143 -3.01 -9.44 5.83
C SER A 143 -1.63 -10.02 5.59
N LEU A 144 -0.71 -9.81 6.52
CA LEU A 144 0.67 -10.32 6.46
C LEU A 144 0.87 -11.61 7.25
N LEU A 145 -0.22 -12.26 7.73
CA LEU A 145 -0.13 -13.52 8.46
C LEU A 145 0.62 -14.63 7.70
N PRO A 146 0.47 -14.82 6.38
CA PRO A 146 1.28 -15.80 5.66
C PRO A 146 2.78 -15.53 5.80
N TRP A 147 3.22 -14.28 5.67
CA TRP A 147 4.61 -13.87 5.90
C TRP A 147 5.06 -14.04 7.35
N ALA A 148 4.17 -13.71 8.30
CA ALA A 148 4.46 -13.89 9.71
C ALA A 148 4.73 -15.34 10.05
N LEU A 149 3.90 -16.26 9.58
CA LEU A 149 4.05 -17.70 9.78
C LEU A 149 5.31 -18.22 9.09
N GLY A 150 5.51 -17.88 7.81
CA GLY A 150 6.68 -18.33 7.08
C GLY A 150 8.00 -17.90 7.71
N LEU A 151 8.10 -16.66 8.17
CA LEU A 151 9.27 -16.15 8.88
C LEU A 151 9.43 -16.80 10.26
N ALA A 152 8.32 -17.08 10.96
CA ALA A 152 8.35 -17.76 12.25
C ALA A 152 8.86 -19.20 12.13
N GLU A 153 8.48 -19.94 11.08
CA GLU A 153 9.04 -21.26 10.77
C GLU A 153 10.54 -21.22 10.44
N HIS A 154 11.05 -20.05 10.04
CA HIS A 154 12.49 -19.83 9.81
C HIS A 154 13.23 -19.22 11.01
N GLY A 155 12.59 -19.23 12.18
CA GLY A 155 13.20 -18.86 13.45
C GLY A 155 13.14 -17.38 13.81
N TYR A 156 12.34 -16.56 13.11
CA TYR A 156 12.16 -15.16 13.46
C TYR A 156 10.93 -14.97 14.34
N ARG A 157 11.03 -14.09 15.36
CA ARG A 157 9.84 -13.49 15.95
C ARG A 157 9.28 -12.50 14.96
N THR A 158 7.98 -12.54 14.71
CA THR A 158 7.31 -11.57 13.84
C THR A 158 6.40 -10.65 14.64
N VAL A 159 6.36 -9.37 14.28
CA VAL A 159 5.49 -8.36 14.89
C VAL A 159 4.69 -7.70 13.79
N MET A 160 3.43 -8.04 13.67
CA MET A 160 2.48 -7.42 12.76
C MET A 160 1.91 -6.16 13.41
N LEU A 161 1.99 -5.01 12.75
CA LEU A 161 1.38 -3.76 13.19
C LEU A 161 0.14 -3.45 12.37
N ASP A 162 -0.90 -2.97 13.01
CA ASP A 162 -1.93 -2.20 12.33
C ASP A 162 -1.46 -0.74 12.32
N LEU A 163 -1.21 -0.18 11.13
CA LEU A 163 -0.82 1.22 11.00
C LEU A 163 -1.98 2.13 11.44
N ARG A 164 -1.69 3.39 11.82
CA ARG A 164 -2.74 4.36 12.20
C ARG A 164 -3.86 4.40 11.15
N ASN A 165 -5.10 4.59 11.58
CA ASN A 165 -6.33 4.54 10.77
C ASN A 165 -6.72 3.17 10.20
N HIS A 166 -5.99 2.10 10.52
CA HIS A 166 -6.26 0.76 10.00
C HIS A 166 -6.50 -0.25 11.12
N GLY A 167 -7.22 -1.31 10.81
CA GLY A 167 -7.42 -2.46 11.69
C GLY A 167 -7.97 -2.09 13.06
N ARG A 168 -7.18 -2.40 14.10
CA ARG A 168 -7.47 -2.15 15.52
C ARG A 168 -6.75 -0.92 16.07
N SER A 169 -5.95 -0.24 15.24
CA SER A 169 -5.28 1.00 15.61
C SER A 169 -6.23 2.19 15.62
N GLY A 170 -5.90 3.18 16.43
CA GLY A 170 -6.65 4.43 16.52
C GLY A 170 -6.53 5.32 15.29
N ALA A 171 -7.43 6.29 15.21
CA ALA A 171 -7.43 7.31 14.17
C ALA A 171 -6.45 8.44 14.50
N GLY A 172 -5.82 8.96 13.46
CA GLY A 172 -4.94 10.13 13.50
C GLY A 172 -4.64 10.64 12.10
N PRO A 173 -4.00 11.80 11.94
CA PRO A 173 -3.59 12.29 10.64
C PRO A 173 -2.63 11.31 9.96
N SER A 174 -2.92 10.89 8.72
CA SER A 174 -2.01 10.06 7.92
C SER A 174 -0.76 10.86 7.52
N GLY A 175 0.38 10.18 7.41
CA GLY A 175 1.66 10.76 7.05
C GLY A 175 2.27 10.21 5.76
N TYR A 176 1.59 9.30 5.09
CA TYR A 176 2.10 8.62 3.89
C TYR A 176 3.47 7.96 4.10
N GLY A 177 3.64 7.38 5.27
CA GLY A 177 4.85 6.73 5.72
C GLY A 177 5.61 7.53 6.78
N THR A 178 5.54 8.85 6.81
CA THR A 178 6.33 9.68 7.73
C THR A 178 5.84 9.59 9.18
N ARG A 179 4.55 9.78 9.44
CA ARG A 179 3.96 9.65 10.78
C ARG A 179 3.87 8.19 11.21
N GLU A 180 3.55 7.32 10.27
CA GLU A 180 3.54 5.87 10.48
C GLU A 180 4.92 5.35 10.89
N ALA A 181 6.01 5.89 10.33
CA ALA A 181 7.37 5.57 10.76
C ALA A 181 7.65 6.01 12.20
N ALA A 182 7.18 7.19 12.59
CA ALA A 182 7.28 7.63 13.99
C ALA A 182 6.50 6.71 14.94
N ASP A 183 5.34 6.20 14.51
CA ASP A 183 4.59 5.17 15.26
C ASP A 183 5.40 3.88 15.40
N VAL A 184 5.98 3.39 14.30
CA VAL A 184 6.84 2.19 14.31
C VAL A 184 7.97 2.36 15.30
N VAL A 185 8.66 3.52 15.30
CA VAL A 185 9.74 3.82 16.25
C VAL A 185 9.23 3.80 17.70
N ALA A 186 8.07 4.43 17.98
CA ALA A 186 7.48 4.46 19.32
C ALA A 186 7.08 3.05 19.79
N VAL A 187 6.43 2.27 18.93
CA VAL A 187 6.05 0.89 19.23
C VAL A 187 7.27 0.03 19.50
N LEU A 188 8.29 0.09 18.65
CA LEU A 188 9.52 -0.68 18.84
C LEU A 188 10.26 -0.35 20.14
N ARG A 189 10.28 0.94 20.51
CA ARG A 189 10.84 1.35 21.80
C ARG A 189 10.09 0.71 22.97
N ALA A 190 8.76 0.73 22.92
CA ALA A 190 7.91 0.12 23.96
C ALA A 190 8.03 -1.40 23.99
N LEU A 191 8.11 -2.05 22.83
CA LEU A 191 8.24 -3.49 22.72
C LEU A 191 9.62 -3.98 23.19
N ARG A 192 10.70 -3.24 22.91
CA ARG A 192 12.03 -3.52 23.46
C ARG A 192 12.04 -3.47 24.98
N ALA A 193 11.40 -2.46 25.58
CA ALA A 193 11.30 -2.33 27.03
C ALA A 193 10.50 -3.48 27.68
N ARG A 194 9.65 -4.16 26.91
CA ARG A 194 8.87 -5.35 27.35
C ARG A 194 9.53 -6.69 27.01
N GLY A 195 10.73 -6.69 26.40
CA GLY A 195 11.40 -7.92 25.94
C GLY A 195 10.75 -8.58 24.71
N GLU A 196 9.87 -7.86 24.02
CA GLU A 196 9.18 -8.36 22.83
C GLU A 196 10.04 -8.27 21.55
N VAL A 197 11.15 -7.55 21.57
CA VAL A 197 12.13 -7.49 20.47
C VAL A 197 13.37 -8.28 20.90
N ALA A 198 13.68 -9.32 20.13
CA ALA A 198 14.82 -10.21 20.39
C ALA A 198 15.75 -10.25 19.16
N GLY A 199 17.05 -10.31 19.39
CA GLY A 199 18.07 -10.40 18.34
C GLY A 199 18.11 -9.19 17.40
N PRO A 200 18.69 -9.34 16.20
CA PRO A 200 18.65 -8.32 15.15
C PRO A 200 17.23 -7.94 14.77
N LEU A 201 17.01 -6.64 14.57
CA LEU A 201 15.72 -6.10 14.14
C LEU A 201 15.69 -5.93 12.63
N HIS A 202 14.62 -6.37 11.99
CA HIS A 202 14.34 -6.20 10.58
C HIS A 202 12.95 -5.59 10.38
N VAL A 203 12.73 -4.95 9.24
CA VAL A 203 11.43 -4.38 8.87
C VAL A 203 11.06 -4.84 7.45
N MET A 204 9.83 -5.29 7.28
CA MET A 204 9.26 -5.64 5.99
C MET A 204 7.94 -4.90 5.80
N GLY A 205 7.78 -4.27 4.65
CA GLY A 205 6.56 -3.55 4.32
C GLY A 205 6.09 -3.79 2.89
N VAL A 206 4.78 -3.61 2.68
CA VAL A 206 4.12 -3.72 1.38
C VAL A 206 3.46 -2.39 1.04
N SER A 207 3.70 -1.85 -0.16
CA SER A 207 3.05 -0.64 -0.68
C SER A 207 3.20 0.55 0.30
N TYR A 208 2.12 1.02 0.88
CA TYR A 208 2.12 2.04 1.94
C TYR A 208 3.03 1.67 3.13
N GLY A 209 2.98 0.39 3.55
CA GLY A 209 3.87 -0.15 4.57
C GLY A 209 5.34 -0.22 4.13
N ALA A 210 5.60 -0.36 2.84
CA ALA A 210 6.97 -0.34 2.31
C ALA A 210 7.59 1.07 2.38
N ALA A 211 6.84 2.11 2.03
CA ALA A 211 7.26 3.49 2.24
C ALA A 211 7.48 3.78 3.73
N THR A 212 6.57 3.32 4.61
CA THR A 212 6.71 3.41 6.07
C THR A 212 7.98 2.70 6.55
N ALA A 213 8.30 1.52 6.02
CA ALA A 213 9.51 0.76 6.37
C ALA A 213 10.80 1.53 6.02
N ILE A 214 10.82 2.19 4.87
CA ILE A 214 11.97 3.02 4.43
C ILE A 214 12.16 4.25 5.35
N PHE A 215 11.08 4.96 5.67
CA PHE A 215 11.16 6.08 6.63
C PHE A 215 11.56 5.61 8.02
N ALA A 216 11.01 4.48 8.49
CA ALA A 216 11.39 3.90 9.79
C ALA A 216 12.86 3.46 9.82
N ALA A 217 13.38 2.92 8.72
CA ALA A 217 14.80 2.56 8.59
C ALA A 217 15.73 3.78 8.67
N ARG A 218 15.34 4.90 8.05
CA ARG A 218 16.06 6.18 8.20
C ARG A 218 16.09 6.61 9.66
N ASP A 219 14.95 6.57 10.33
CA ASP A 219 14.81 7.12 11.71
C ASP A 219 15.45 6.21 12.78
N LEU A 220 15.48 4.90 12.54
CA LEU A 220 16.11 3.91 13.43
C LEU A 220 17.61 3.74 13.17
N GLY A 221 18.07 4.12 11.97
CA GLY A 221 19.47 4.04 11.59
C GLY A 221 20.06 2.64 11.75
N ALA A 222 21.24 2.52 12.35
CA ALA A 222 21.95 1.25 12.55
C ALA A 222 21.22 0.24 13.47
N GLN A 223 20.09 0.59 14.06
CA GLN A 223 19.32 -0.35 14.88
C GLN A 223 18.55 -1.39 14.04
N VAL A 224 18.44 -1.17 12.71
CA VAL A 224 17.79 -2.09 11.78
C VAL A 224 18.86 -2.81 10.97
N GLY A 225 18.86 -4.14 11.02
CA GLY A 225 19.79 -4.97 10.28
C GLY A 225 19.48 -5.03 8.77
N GLY A 226 18.21 -5.13 8.41
CA GLY A 226 17.79 -5.17 7.00
C GLY A 226 16.32 -4.80 6.81
N VAL A 227 16.01 -4.28 5.63
CA VAL A 227 14.65 -3.91 5.22
C VAL A 227 14.27 -4.64 3.96
N VAL A 228 12.99 -5.05 3.86
CA VAL A 228 12.34 -5.48 2.63
C VAL A 228 11.18 -4.54 2.35
N ALA A 229 11.18 -3.90 1.18
CA ALA A 229 10.14 -2.98 0.75
C ALA A 229 9.56 -3.45 -0.59
N MET A 230 8.33 -4.00 -0.54
CA MET A 230 7.62 -4.48 -1.73
C MET A 230 6.72 -3.38 -2.27
N GLU A 231 6.84 -3.10 -3.56
CA GLU A 231 5.92 -2.22 -4.32
C GLU A 231 5.74 -0.83 -3.73
N SER A 232 6.84 -0.28 -3.21
CA SER A 232 6.86 1.08 -2.68
C SER A 232 6.80 2.13 -3.79
N PHE A 233 6.18 3.26 -3.49
CA PHE A 233 6.31 4.48 -4.29
C PHE A 233 7.57 5.28 -3.86
N ASP A 234 8.10 6.08 -4.77
CA ASP A 234 9.26 6.95 -4.51
C ASP A 234 8.88 8.31 -3.92
N ASN A 235 7.66 8.80 -4.26
CA ASN A 235 7.11 10.05 -3.75
C ASN A 235 5.58 9.95 -3.68
N ALA A 236 4.96 10.43 -2.60
CA ALA A 236 3.53 10.26 -2.37
C ALA A 236 2.66 11.07 -3.36
N GLY A 237 2.98 12.34 -3.57
CA GLY A 237 2.23 13.21 -4.48
C GLY A 237 2.32 12.70 -5.93
N ARG A 238 3.51 12.29 -6.36
CA ARG A 238 3.74 11.66 -7.66
C ARG A 238 2.95 10.36 -7.80
N ALA A 239 3.00 9.46 -6.81
CA ALA A 239 2.29 8.19 -6.87
C ALA A 239 0.77 8.38 -7.02
N ILE A 240 0.18 9.35 -6.32
CA ILE A 240 -1.24 9.67 -6.42
C ILE A 240 -1.59 10.14 -7.84
N ARG A 241 -0.74 10.97 -8.46
CA ARG A 241 -0.94 11.44 -9.84
C ARG A 241 -0.75 10.36 -10.88
N ASP A 242 0.19 9.44 -10.65
CA ASP A 242 0.53 8.38 -11.60
C ASP A 242 -0.46 7.21 -11.54
N MET A 243 -0.98 6.86 -10.36
CA MET A 243 -1.82 5.70 -10.14
C MET A 243 -3.08 5.67 -11.02
N VAL A 244 -3.87 6.73 -11.02
CA VAL A 244 -5.15 6.74 -11.76
C VAL A 244 -4.94 6.69 -13.28
N PRO A 245 -4.08 7.53 -13.90
CA PRO A 245 -3.77 7.40 -15.33
C PRO A 245 -3.20 6.03 -15.69
N HIS A 246 -2.33 5.47 -14.85
CA HIS A 246 -1.72 4.16 -15.08
C HIS A 246 -2.75 3.04 -15.07
N MET A 247 -3.63 2.99 -14.08
CA MET A 247 -4.74 2.01 -14.04
C MET A 247 -5.65 2.11 -15.27
N LEU A 248 -5.87 3.33 -15.79
CA LEU A 248 -6.71 3.58 -16.97
C LEU A 248 -5.97 3.35 -18.31
N ALA A 249 -4.66 3.18 -18.31
CA ALA A 249 -3.87 2.94 -19.52
C ALA A 249 -4.00 1.51 -20.07
N ARG A 250 -4.43 0.55 -19.25
CA ARG A 250 -4.63 -0.84 -19.68
C ARG A 250 -5.67 -0.92 -20.81
N PRO A 251 -5.53 -1.85 -21.78
CA PRO A 251 -6.54 -2.07 -22.80
C PRO A 251 -7.89 -2.47 -22.18
N PRO A 252 -9.02 -1.93 -22.65
CA PRO A 252 -10.35 -2.35 -22.19
C PRO A 252 -10.69 -3.73 -22.77
N GLU A 253 -11.31 -4.58 -21.96
CA GLU A 253 -11.73 -5.93 -22.38
C GLU A 253 -13.12 -5.95 -23.02
N SER A 254 -13.88 -4.85 -22.85
CA SER A 254 -15.24 -4.70 -23.40
C SER A 254 -15.57 -3.26 -23.77
N ALA A 255 -16.61 -3.09 -24.61
CA ALA A 255 -17.13 -1.76 -24.98
C ALA A 255 -17.66 -1.00 -23.75
N GLY A 256 -18.30 -1.70 -22.80
CA GLY A 256 -18.78 -1.11 -21.55
C GLY A 256 -17.62 -0.60 -20.68
N GLU A 257 -16.56 -1.35 -20.61
CA GLU A 257 -15.35 -0.95 -19.91
C GLU A 257 -14.67 0.23 -20.60
N TRP A 258 -14.61 0.24 -21.92
CA TRP A 258 -14.10 1.41 -22.66
C TRP A 258 -14.86 2.69 -22.31
N ILE A 259 -16.21 2.64 -22.29
CA ILE A 259 -17.06 3.79 -21.91
C ILE A 259 -16.75 4.20 -20.46
N SER A 260 -16.71 3.26 -19.54
CA SER A 260 -16.40 3.52 -18.12
C SER A 260 -15.04 4.18 -17.94
N ARG A 261 -14.01 3.70 -18.67
CA ARG A 261 -12.66 4.28 -18.63
C ARG A 261 -12.61 5.69 -19.20
N GLN A 262 -13.35 6.00 -20.30
CA GLN A 262 -13.43 7.37 -20.81
C GLN A 262 -14.08 8.31 -19.77
N TRP A 263 -15.12 7.84 -19.09
CA TRP A 263 -15.76 8.60 -18.02
C TRP A 263 -14.81 8.82 -16.83
N LEU A 264 -14.05 7.80 -16.41
CA LEU A 264 -13.05 7.91 -15.33
C LEU A 264 -11.91 8.85 -15.69
N ARG A 265 -11.38 8.78 -16.93
CA ARG A 265 -10.36 9.70 -17.43
C ARG A 265 -10.83 11.15 -17.38
N TRP A 266 -12.09 11.39 -17.74
CA TRP A 266 -12.67 12.71 -17.64
C TRP A 266 -12.90 13.14 -16.19
N ARG A 267 -13.37 12.22 -15.33
CA ARG A 267 -13.69 12.46 -13.91
C ARG A 267 -12.45 12.72 -13.05
N TYR A 268 -11.33 12.07 -13.37
CA TYR A 268 -10.07 12.13 -12.64
C TYR A 268 -8.95 12.67 -13.52
N ASP A 269 -9.18 13.79 -14.18
CA ASP A 269 -8.11 14.47 -14.91
C ASP A 269 -7.06 15.07 -13.95
N PRO A 270 -5.88 15.48 -14.46
CA PRO A 270 -4.80 16.00 -13.61
C PRO A 270 -5.23 17.14 -12.67
N ARG A 271 -6.14 18.03 -13.10
CA ARG A 271 -6.60 19.16 -12.28
C ARG A 271 -7.44 18.68 -11.08
N ILE A 272 -8.23 17.63 -11.27
CA ILE A 272 -9.01 17.02 -10.19
C ILE A 272 -8.08 16.32 -9.19
N LEU A 273 -7.05 15.63 -9.68
CA LEU A 273 -6.04 15.00 -8.83
C LEU A 273 -5.28 16.05 -8.02
N ASP A 274 -4.81 17.13 -8.66
CA ASP A 274 -4.13 18.23 -7.97
C ASP A 274 -5.02 18.90 -6.92
N ALA A 275 -6.31 19.12 -7.24
CA ALA A 275 -7.26 19.69 -6.28
C ALA A 275 -7.52 18.75 -5.08
N ALA A 276 -7.55 17.43 -5.31
CA ALA A 276 -7.68 16.44 -4.25
C ALA A 276 -6.43 16.39 -3.37
N ILE A 277 -5.23 16.42 -3.96
CA ILE A 277 -3.94 16.48 -3.26
C ILE A 277 -3.89 17.75 -2.41
N ALA A 278 -4.12 18.93 -3.00
CA ALA A 278 -4.12 20.19 -2.27
C ALA A 278 -5.14 20.25 -1.12
N ARG A 279 -6.26 19.55 -1.23
CA ARG A 279 -7.22 19.38 -0.14
C ARG A 279 -6.65 18.49 0.97
N ALA A 280 -6.07 17.34 0.59
CA ALA A 280 -5.45 16.42 1.54
C ALA A 280 -4.30 17.10 2.29
N ASP A 281 -3.44 17.85 1.60
CA ASP A 281 -2.34 18.62 2.21
C ASP A 281 -2.83 19.55 3.31
N ARG A 282 -3.86 20.36 3.02
CA ARG A 282 -4.44 21.26 4.03
C ARG A 282 -5.03 20.51 5.23
N ARG A 283 -5.71 19.38 4.99
CA ARG A 283 -6.36 18.58 6.04
C ARG A 283 -5.36 17.83 6.89
N LEU A 284 -4.29 17.32 6.28
CA LEU A 284 -3.21 16.59 6.95
C LEU A 284 -2.16 17.50 7.56
N GLY A 285 -2.10 18.79 7.18
CA GLY A 285 -0.97 19.64 7.52
C GLY A 285 0.34 19.04 7.01
N LEU A 286 0.32 18.56 5.75
CA LEU A 286 1.40 17.84 5.08
C LEU A 286 1.50 18.36 3.65
N ASP A 287 2.66 18.31 3.05
CA ASP A 287 2.88 18.52 1.62
C ASP A 287 3.24 17.17 1.01
N LEU A 288 2.26 16.55 0.30
CA LEU A 288 2.42 15.21 -0.26
C LEU A 288 3.53 15.15 -1.32
N ASP A 289 3.81 16.27 -2.00
CA ASP A 289 4.92 16.35 -2.96
C ASP A 289 6.30 16.34 -2.27
N ARG A 290 6.35 16.66 -0.98
CA ARG A 290 7.55 16.57 -0.13
C ARG A 290 7.67 15.26 0.64
N VAL A 291 6.69 14.39 0.57
CA VAL A 291 6.81 13.02 1.11
C VAL A 291 7.64 12.20 0.13
N ASP A 292 8.95 12.34 0.25
CA ASP A 292 9.97 11.79 -0.64
C ASP A 292 10.62 10.56 0.00
N VAL A 293 10.18 9.37 -0.44
CA VAL A 293 10.68 8.07 0.02
C VAL A 293 12.08 7.81 -0.55
N GLY A 294 12.37 8.32 -1.75
CA GLY A 294 13.71 8.22 -2.36
C GLY A 294 14.76 8.97 -1.54
N ALA A 295 14.44 10.20 -1.10
CA ALA A 295 15.32 10.97 -0.22
C ALA A 295 15.51 10.30 1.15
N ALA A 296 14.46 9.68 1.70
CA ALA A 296 14.56 8.90 2.94
C ALA A 296 15.46 7.66 2.75
N LEU A 297 15.32 6.95 1.64
CA LEU A 297 16.14 5.79 1.30
C LEU A 297 17.63 6.16 1.13
N ALA A 298 17.92 7.31 0.52
CA ALA A 298 19.29 7.81 0.39
C ALA A 298 19.96 8.08 1.77
N GLN A 299 19.17 8.39 2.79
CA GLN A 299 19.64 8.64 4.16
C GLN A 299 19.65 7.38 5.05
N ALA A 300 19.03 6.29 4.61
CA ALA A 300 18.99 5.05 5.37
C ALA A 300 20.40 4.44 5.51
N GLN A 301 20.75 4.03 6.73
CA GLN A 301 22.05 3.44 7.04
C GLN A 301 22.08 1.91 6.91
N THR A 302 20.93 1.31 6.66
CA THR A 302 20.75 -0.15 6.52
C THR A 302 20.58 -0.57 5.06
N CYS A 303 20.77 -1.85 4.79
CA CYS A 303 20.51 -2.46 3.50
C CYS A 303 19.02 -2.61 3.25
N VAL A 304 18.55 -2.19 2.08
CA VAL A 304 17.14 -2.26 1.68
C VAL A 304 17.00 -3.11 0.43
N LEU A 305 16.22 -4.18 0.52
CA LEU A 305 15.78 -4.96 -0.63
C LEU A 305 14.44 -4.41 -1.12
N LEU A 306 14.47 -3.84 -2.31
CA LEU A 306 13.30 -3.36 -3.03
C LEU A 306 12.82 -4.48 -3.95
N ILE A 307 11.52 -4.81 -3.91
CA ILE A 307 10.90 -5.79 -4.79
C ILE A 307 9.69 -5.15 -5.45
N HIS A 308 9.58 -5.25 -6.79
CA HIS A 308 8.47 -4.63 -7.51
C HIS A 308 7.98 -5.53 -8.65
N GLY A 309 6.65 -5.67 -8.78
CA GLY A 309 6.03 -6.35 -9.90
C GLY A 309 6.18 -5.51 -11.18
N ARG A 310 6.64 -6.13 -12.27
CA ARG A 310 6.78 -5.41 -13.55
C ARG A 310 5.45 -4.92 -14.08
N ASP A 311 4.40 -5.70 -13.81
CA ASP A 311 3.06 -5.48 -14.33
C ASP A 311 2.14 -4.79 -13.30
N ASP A 312 2.73 -4.18 -12.27
CA ASP A 312 2.02 -3.45 -11.22
C ASP A 312 1.08 -2.40 -11.82
N ALA A 313 -0.23 -2.62 -11.63
CA ALA A 313 -1.28 -1.80 -12.18
C ALA A 313 -1.61 -0.57 -11.34
N HIS A 314 -1.14 -0.52 -10.10
CA HIS A 314 -1.46 0.53 -9.14
C HIS A 314 -0.31 1.52 -9.01
N VAL A 315 0.87 1.04 -8.66
CA VAL A 315 2.08 1.84 -8.54
C VAL A 315 3.02 1.47 -9.69
N PRO A 316 3.18 2.34 -10.70
CA PRO A 316 4.02 2.02 -11.85
C PRO A 316 5.43 1.56 -11.43
N VAL A 317 5.95 0.54 -12.08
CA VAL A 317 7.29 -0.02 -11.81
C VAL A 317 8.42 1.02 -11.88
N SER A 318 8.17 2.17 -12.52
CA SER A 318 9.08 3.31 -12.55
C SER A 318 9.40 3.87 -11.16
N HIS A 319 8.49 3.74 -10.19
CA HIS A 319 8.73 4.12 -8.80
C HIS A 319 9.77 3.19 -8.15
N GLY A 320 9.67 1.89 -8.34
CA GLY A 320 10.66 0.92 -7.85
C GLY A 320 12.04 1.16 -8.44
N ARG A 321 12.11 1.44 -9.75
CA ARG A 321 13.36 1.78 -10.44
C ARG A 321 13.97 3.09 -9.95
N ALA A 322 13.15 4.11 -9.68
CA ALA A 322 13.60 5.37 -9.10
C ALA A 322 14.18 5.18 -7.70
N LEU A 323 13.51 4.38 -6.84
CA LEU A 323 14.02 4.02 -5.52
C LEU A 323 15.36 3.25 -5.62
N ALA A 324 15.47 2.31 -6.55
CA ALA A 324 16.71 1.55 -6.75
C ALA A 324 17.91 2.46 -7.07
N ALA A 325 17.67 3.54 -7.80
CA ALA A 325 18.69 4.52 -8.15
C ALA A 325 19.00 5.52 -7.00
N ALA A 326 18.14 5.60 -5.98
CA ALA A 326 18.26 6.61 -4.91
C ALA A 326 19.35 6.28 -3.88
N SER A 327 19.77 5.02 -3.73
CA SER A 327 20.74 4.63 -2.71
C SER A 327 21.63 3.46 -3.13
N PRO A 328 22.94 3.53 -2.90
CA PRO A 328 23.87 2.40 -3.14
C PRO A 328 23.62 1.22 -2.16
N ARG A 329 22.85 1.45 -1.10
CA ARG A 329 22.43 0.41 -0.15
C ARG A 329 21.16 -0.32 -0.58
N ALA A 330 20.52 0.12 -1.65
CA ALA A 330 19.38 -0.57 -2.24
C ALA A 330 19.84 -1.75 -3.09
N ARG A 331 19.10 -2.84 -3.01
CA ARG A 331 19.12 -3.94 -3.96
C ARG A 331 17.73 -4.06 -4.55
N TYR A 332 17.64 -4.35 -5.83
CA TYR A 332 16.36 -4.30 -6.54
C TYR A 332 16.09 -5.60 -7.28
N LEU A 333 14.88 -6.11 -7.09
CA LEU A 333 14.32 -7.25 -7.81
C LEU A 333 13.04 -6.81 -8.51
N GLU A 334 12.97 -7.00 -9.82
CA GLU A 334 11.78 -6.76 -10.63
C GLU A 334 11.23 -8.10 -11.10
N LEU A 335 9.98 -8.41 -10.74
CA LEU A 335 9.37 -9.70 -11.06
C LEU A 335 8.41 -9.56 -12.24
N PRO A 336 8.72 -10.19 -13.38
CA PRO A 336 7.79 -10.27 -14.50
C PRO A 336 6.56 -11.10 -14.13
N GLY A 337 5.40 -10.70 -14.65
CA GLY A 337 4.13 -11.40 -14.44
C GLY A 337 3.47 -11.12 -13.09
N GLU A 338 4.11 -10.34 -12.21
CA GLU A 338 3.51 -9.97 -10.93
C GLU A 338 3.01 -8.52 -10.95
N ASP A 339 1.87 -8.32 -10.32
CA ASP A 339 1.25 -7.01 -10.13
C ASP A 339 1.20 -6.62 -8.64
N HIS A 340 0.64 -5.44 -8.33
CA HIS A 340 0.55 -4.87 -6.98
C HIS A 340 -0.11 -5.78 -5.94
N LEU A 341 -1.01 -6.64 -6.36
CA LEU A 341 -1.77 -7.50 -5.46
C LEU A 341 -1.19 -8.91 -5.44
N SER A 342 -0.68 -9.41 -6.57
CA SER A 342 -0.12 -10.75 -6.68
C SER A 342 1.26 -10.86 -6.03
N LEU A 343 2.14 -9.89 -6.22
CA LEU A 343 3.51 -9.94 -5.71
C LEU A 343 3.62 -10.21 -4.20
N PRO A 344 2.87 -9.50 -3.32
CA PRO A 344 2.93 -9.77 -1.88
C PRO A 344 2.41 -11.15 -1.49
N MET A 345 1.69 -11.82 -2.37
CA MET A 345 1.16 -13.17 -2.15
C MET A 345 2.14 -14.28 -2.57
N ARG A 346 3.26 -13.93 -3.22
CA ARG A 346 4.23 -14.91 -3.77
C ARG A 346 5.25 -15.38 -2.73
N LEU A 347 4.75 -15.91 -1.59
CA LEU A 347 5.61 -16.57 -0.62
C LEU A 347 6.37 -17.72 -1.24
N ASP A 348 5.73 -18.50 -2.11
CA ASP A 348 6.30 -19.61 -2.86
C ASP A 348 7.60 -19.24 -3.57
N ARG A 349 7.67 -18.01 -4.11
CA ARG A 349 8.83 -17.52 -4.87
C ARG A 349 9.81 -16.71 -4.04
N LEU A 350 9.31 -15.93 -3.08
CA LEU A 350 10.09 -14.88 -2.41
C LEU A 350 10.57 -15.24 -1.01
N GLN A 351 9.95 -16.22 -0.34
CA GLN A 351 10.32 -16.55 1.04
C GLN A 351 11.78 -16.92 1.21
N PRO A 352 12.42 -17.77 0.37
CA PRO A 352 13.84 -18.07 0.51
C PRO A 352 14.72 -16.83 0.34
N THR A 353 14.41 -15.98 -0.63
CA THR A 353 15.11 -14.72 -0.89
C THR A 353 15.08 -13.78 0.31
N ILE A 354 13.90 -13.61 0.91
CA ILE A 354 13.68 -12.70 2.03
C ILE A 354 14.29 -13.24 3.32
N THR A 355 14.16 -14.53 3.56
CA THR A 355 14.76 -15.17 4.75
C THR A 355 16.29 -15.10 4.70
N ASP A 356 16.90 -15.38 3.54
CA ASP A 356 18.33 -15.23 3.33
C ASP A 356 18.79 -13.77 3.47
N TRP A 357 18.02 -12.82 2.91
CA TRP A 357 18.30 -11.40 3.05
C TRP A 357 18.41 -10.98 4.51
N PHE A 358 17.43 -11.31 5.34
CA PHE A 358 17.46 -10.98 6.77
C PHE A 358 18.62 -11.66 7.50
N GLY A 359 18.91 -12.92 7.16
CA GLY A 359 20.03 -13.65 7.76
C GLY A 359 21.38 -13.00 7.49
N ARG A 360 21.61 -12.55 6.24
CA ARG A 360 22.90 -11.94 5.84
C ARG A 360 23.03 -10.50 6.26
N THR A 361 21.95 -9.73 6.23
CA THR A 361 21.98 -8.31 6.66
C THR A 361 22.11 -8.16 8.17
N ALA A 362 21.74 -9.16 8.97
CA ALA A 362 21.99 -9.18 10.41
C ALA A 362 23.48 -9.15 10.78
N ALA A 363 24.34 -9.66 9.89
CA ALA A 363 25.78 -9.79 10.10
C ALA A 363 26.62 -8.66 9.48
N THR A 364 26.02 -7.82 8.62
CA THR A 364 26.77 -6.78 7.89
C THR A 364 26.94 -5.51 8.72
N GLY A 365 28.01 -5.45 9.51
CA GLY A 365 28.43 -4.21 10.18
C GLY A 365 29.19 -3.20 9.30
N ASP A 366 29.64 -3.61 8.12
CA ASP A 366 30.57 -2.86 7.26
C ASP A 366 29.90 -2.04 6.13
N GLY A 367 28.57 -2.04 6.08
CA GLY A 367 27.80 -1.29 5.09
C GLY A 367 27.78 -1.88 3.67
N ASN A 368 28.35 -3.07 3.48
CA ASN A 368 28.35 -3.76 2.19
C ASN A 368 27.08 -4.62 2.07
N CYS A 369 26.07 -4.14 1.34
CA CYS A 369 24.80 -4.82 1.20
C CYS A 369 24.93 -6.09 0.35
N PRO A 370 24.48 -7.27 0.84
CA PRO A 370 24.56 -8.51 0.09
C PRO A 370 23.73 -8.45 -1.20
N GLN A 371 24.11 -9.23 -2.20
CA GLN A 371 23.22 -9.46 -3.35
C GLN A 371 22.10 -10.41 -2.91
N PRO A 372 20.84 -10.11 -3.24
CA PRO A 372 19.72 -10.98 -2.92
C PRO A 372 19.83 -12.31 -3.69
N LEU A 373 19.36 -13.40 -3.09
CA LEU A 373 19.12 -14.61 -3.84
C LEU A 373 18.03 -14.35 -4.91
N PRO A 374 18.16 -14.96 -6.10
CA PRO A 374 17.09 -14.86 -7.08
C PRO A 374 15.81 -15.53 -6.54
N PRO A 375 14.63 -14.98 -6.87
CA PRO A 375 13.37 -15.63 -6.58
C PRO A 375 13.30 -17.02 -7.21
N LEU A 376 12.60 -17.95 -6.56
CA LEU A 376 12.35 -19.26 -7.16
C LEU A 376 11.54 -19.12 -8.46
N HIS A 377 11.86 -19.97 -9.43
CA HIS A 377 11.04 -20.06 -10.64
C HIS A 377 9.69 -20.72 -10.27
N GLY A 378 8.59 -20.07 -10.60
CA GLY A 378 7.24 -20.60 -10.41
C GLY A 378 6.78 -21.35 -11.66
#